data_5408439c0946a7fa39e2040f9d9e5140
#
_entry.id   5408439c0946a7fa39e2040f9d9e5140
#
_cell.length_a   1.000
_cell.length_b   1.000
_cell.length_c   1.000
_cell.angle_alpha   90.00
_cell.angle_beta   90.00
_cell.angle_gamma   90.00
#
_symmetry.space_group_name_H-M   'P 1'
#
loop_
_entity.id
_entity.type
_entity.pdbx_description
1 polymer ?
#
loop_
_entity_poly.entity_id
_entity_poly.type
_entity_poly.pdbx_seq_one_letter_code
_entity_poly.pdbx_strand_id
1 'polypeptide(L)'
;MNACYLGVDSHGLHFSLKDSASLNLEVDGKVLINGAMGITGIKKASTFTIGIVLVIITLLVILNLVNSRAGRAIKAIRDNEIAARSVGIPITKYKLMAFVTSAVFAGVAGVLYALNYSSLVAKKFDYNTSILILVFVVLGGIGNLRGSVIAAAVLTVLPELLRSMNDYRMLIYAIVLIVVMIFNQSPEMIALRKRLTARFRKEDAEGKGAKDKEKKGVA
;
A
#
# COMPACT_ATOMS: atom_id res chain seq x y z
N MET A 1 -29.12 10.85 5.08
CA MET A 1 -28.17 9.74 5.22
C MET A 1 -28.53 9.01 6.50
N ASN A 2 -28.95 7.76 6.43
CA ASN A 2 -29.25 6.97 7.63
C ASN A 2 -27.92 6.63 8.31
N ALA A 3 -27.70 7.22 9.47
CA ALA A 3 -26.52 6.91 10.28
C ALA A 3 -26.80 5.62 11.08
N CYS A 4 -25.84 4.71 11.09
CA CYS A 4 -25.92 3.46 11.84
C CYS A 4 -25.25 3.67 13.20
N TYR A 5 -25.94 3.29 14.26
CA TYR A 5 -25.45 3.34 15.63
C TYR A 5 -25.40 1.92 16.18
N LEU A 6 -24.27 1.55 16.76
CA LEU A 6 -24.04 0.25 17.38
C LEU A 6 -23.46 0.45 18.77
N GLY A 7 -24.07 -0.16 19.77
CA GLY A 7 -23.61 -0.16 21.15
C GLY A 7 -23.54 -1.56 21.71
N VAL A 8 -22.72 -1.75 22.73
CA VAL A 8 -22.58 -3.00 23.49
C VAL A 8 -22.80 -2.68 24.95
N ASP A 9 -23.62 -3.50 25.63
CA ASP A 9 -23.77 -3.51 27.07
C ASP A 9 -23.71 -4.95 27.63
N SER A 10 -23.99 -5.13 28.91
CA SER A 10 -24.01 -6.42 29.58
C SER A 10 -25.02 -7.42 29.01
N HIS A 11 -26.06 -6.94 28.32
CA HIS A 11 -27.10 -7.76 27.68
C HIS A 11 -26.86 -8.08 26.21
N GLY A 12 -25.89 -7.43 25.55
CA GLY A 12 -25.50 -7.75 24.16
C GLY A 12 -25.27 -6.57 23.24
N LEU A 13 -25.53 -6.82 21.95
CA LEU A 13 -25.35 -5.84 20.87
C LEU A 13 -26.67 -5.11 20.59
N HIS A 14 -26.66 -3.79 20.74
CA HIS A 14 -27.79 -2.92 20.41
C HIS A 14 -27.53 -2.18 19.10
N PHE A 15 -28.52 -2.14 18.22
CA PHE A 15 -28.44 -1.51 16.92
C PHE A 15 -29.57 -0.50 16.72
N SER A 16 -29.26 0.71 16.26
CA SER A 16 -30.23 1.74 15.91
C SER A 16 -29.85 2.47 14.62
N LEU A 17 -30.89 2.89 13.88
CA LEU A 17 -30.75 3.68 12.66
C LEU A 17 -31.16 5.16 12.85
N LYS A 18 -31.61 5.55 14.05
CA LYS A 18 -32.08 6.91 14.32
C LYS A 18 -31.01 7.78 14.96
N ASP A 19 -30.63 7.44 16.18
CA ASP A 19 -29.65 8.20 16.98
C ASP A 19 -29.02 7.30 18.07
N SER A 20 -27.99 7.82 18.74
CA SER A 20 -27.32 7.10 19.82
C SER A 20 -28.20 6.93 21.07
N ALA A 21 -29.14 7.84 21.30
CA ALA A 21 -30.06 7.77 22.44
C ALA A 21 -31.07 6.61 22.28
N SER A 22 -31.42 6.25 21.04
CA SER A 22 -32.34 5.15 20.75
C SER A 22 -31.73 3.76 20.97
N LEU A 23 -30.42 3.65 21.29
CA LEU A 23 -29.77 2.40 21.64
C LEU A 23 -30.20 1.86 23.02
N ASN A 24 -30.78 2.73 23.88
CA ASN A 24 -31.21 2.37 25.25
C ASN A 24 -30.15 1.57 26.03
N LEU A 25 -28.88 1.97 25.92
CA LEU A 25 -27.77 1.33 26.62
C LEU A 25 -27.86 1.56 28.12
N GLU A 26 -27.51 0.56 28.89
CA GLU A 26 -27.34 0.70 30.35
C GLU A 26 -26.18 1.65 30.70
N VAL A 27 -26.05 1.96 32.00
CA VAL A 27 -25.04 2.91 32.53
C VAL A 27 -23.60 2.52 32.13
N ASP A 28 -23.34 1.23 31.93
CA ASP A 28 -22.03 0.68 31.48
C ASP A 28 -21.96 0.44 29.97
N GLY A 29 -23.00 0.77 29.23
CA GLY A 29 -23.07 0.56 27.78
C GLY A 29 -22.10 1.45 27.01
N LYS A 30 -21.34 0.85 26.08
CA LYS A 30 -20.35 1.54 25.27
C LYS A 30 -20.82 1.66 23.81
N VAL A 31 -20.93 2.90 23.32
CA VAL A 31 -21.22 3.13 21.91
C VAL A 31 -19.98 2.81 21.07
N LEU A 32 -20.07 1.80 20.22
CA LEU A 32 -18.97 1.38 19.34
C LEU A 32 -18.98 2.17 18.03
N ILE A 33 -20.14 2.35 17.41
CA ILE A 33 -20.32 3.12 16.19
C ILE A 33 -21.30 4.26 16.45
N ASN A 34 -20.82 5.48 16.29
CA ASN A 34 -21.60 6.69 16.52
C ASN A 34 -21.95 7.38 15.19
N GLY A 35 -22.74 6.70 14.37
CA GLY A 35 -23.26 7.24 13.12
C GLY A 35 -22.20 7.87 12.22
N ALA A 36 -22.36 9.15 11.90
CA ALA A 36 -21.44 9.90 11.05
C ALA A 36 -20.05 10.11 11.68
N MET A 37 -19.92 10.03 13.00
CA MET A 37 -18.63 10.13 13.71
C MET A 37 -17.80 8.83 13.62
N GLY A 38 -18.43 7.75 13.18
CA GLY A 38 -17.76 6.45 13.02
C GLY A 38 -17.43 5.76 14.35
N ILE A 39 -16.36 4.99 14.38
CA ILE A 39 -15.87 4.29 15.56
C ILE A 39 -14.94 5.23 16.32
N THR A 40 -15.26 5.48 17.60
CA THR A 40 -14.47 6.36 18.48
C THR A 40 -14.00 5.61 19.73
N GLY A 41 -12.99 6.13 20.42
CA GLY A 41 -12.51 5.56 21.66
C GLY A 41 -11.59 4.36 21.51
N ILE A 42 -11.00 4.14 20.34
CA ILE A 42 -9.97 3.12 20.12
C ILE A 42 -8.71 3.54 20.90
N LYS A 43 -8.19 2.65 21.75
CA LYS A 43 -6.92 2.91 22.46
C LYS A 43 -5.79 3.01 21.44
N LYS A 44 -5.01 4.10 21.52
CA LYS A 44 -3.77 4.24 20.74
C LYS A 44 -2.74 3.23 21.22
N ALA A 45 -2.60 2.11 20.52
CA ALA A 45 -1.61 1.08 20.81
C ALA A 45 -0.52 1.00 19.74
N SER A 46 -0.69 1.73 18.62
CA SER A 46 0.29 1.76 17.53
C SER A 46 1.43 2.70 17.87
N THR A 47 2.63 2.15 17.97
CA THR A 47 3.89 2.89 18.06
C THR A 47 4.51 2.96 16.66
N PHE A 48 5.22 4.03 16.35
CA PHE A 48 5.94 4.19 15.07
C PHE A 48 6.83 2.98 14.73
N THR A 49 7.48 2.41 15.74
CA THR A 49 8.29 1.19 15.59
C THR A 49 7.48 0.00 15.10
N ILE A 50 6.27 -0.22 15.63
CA ILE A 50 5.38 -1.30 15.17
C ILE A 50 5.00 -1.10 13.71
N GLY A 51 4.73 0.15 13.29
CA GLY A 51 4.45 0.48 11.89
C GLY A 51 5.61 0.11 10.96
N ILE A 52 6.83 0.51 11.31
CA ILE A 52 8.04 0.19 10.52
C ILE A 52 8.25 -1.32 10.42
N VAL A 53 8.17 -2.04 11.54
CA VAL A 53 8.34 -3.50 11.57
C VAL A 53 7.33 -4.18 10.65
N LEU A 54 6.06 -3.79 10.73
CA LEU A 54 5.00 -4.33 9.87
C LEU A 54 5.23 -4.05 8.38
N VAL A 55 5.69 -2.85 8.03
CA VAL A 55 6.07 -2.50 6.64
C VAL A 55 7.20 -3.40 6.16
N ILE A 56 8.25 -3.61 6.95
CA ILE A 56 9.38 -4.48 6.61
C ILE A 56 8.90 -5.92 6.41
N ILE A 57 8.09 -6.45 7.33
CA ILE A 57 7.53 -7.80 7.22
C ILE A 57 6.69 -7.93 5.93
N THR A 58 5.83 -6.97 5.65
CA THR A 58 5.01 -6.94 4.43
C THR A 58 5.88 -6.96 3.17
N LEU A 59 6.93 -6.14 3.12
CA LEU A 59 7.86 -6.10 2.00
C LEU A 59 8.59 -7.43 1.82
N LEU A 60 9.07 -8.04 2.90
CA LEU A 60 9.74 -9.36 2.84
C LEU A 60 8.81 -10.44 2.32
N VAL A 61 7.57 -10.51 2.82
CA VAL A 61 6.59 -11.50 2.38
C VAL A 61 6.24 -11.31 0.90
N ILE A 62 5.97 -10.08 0.48
CA ILE A 62 5.63 -9.78 -0.93
C ILE A 62 6.81 -10.07 -1.85
N LEU A 63 8.04 -9.69 -1.49
CA LEU A 63 9.23 -9.98 -2.29
C LEU A 63 9.46 -11.49 -2.43
N ASN A 64 9.27 -12.24 -1.35
CA ASN A 64 9.39 -13.70 -1.38
C ASN A 64 8.28 -14.32 -2.26
N LEU A 65 7.03 -13.87 -2.11
CA LEU A 65 5.92 -14.32 -2.94
C LEU A 65 6.17 -14.05 -4.44
N VAL A 66 6.59 -12.83 -4.78
CA VAL A 66 6.83 -12.40 -6.18
C VAL A 66 7.97 -13.16 -6.83
N ASN A 67 8.98 -13.58 -6.05
CA ASN A 67 10.13 -14.38 -6.53
C ASN A 67 9.88 -15.89 -6.48
N SER A 68 8.80 -16.35 -5.86
CA SER A 68 8.40 -17.75 -5.76
C SER A 68 7.92 -18.33 -7.10
N ARG A 69 7.67 -19.66 -7.12
CA ARG A 69 7.02 -20.32 -8.27
C ARG A 69 5.62 -19.75 -8.54
N ALA A 70 4.85 -19.47 -7.48
CA ALA A 70 3.54 -18.87 -7.59
C ALA A 70 3.61 -17.43 -8.17
N GLY A 71 4.58 -16.63 -7.73
CA GLY A 71 4.79 -15.27 -8.25
C GLY A 71 5.15 -15.26 -9.73
N ARG A 72 5.92 -16.22 -10.21
CA ARG A 72 6.20 -16.36 -11.65
C ARG A 72 4.95 -16.71 -12.45
N ALA A 73 4.11 -17.61 -11.95
CA ALA A 73 2.82 -17.93 -12.57
C ALA A 73 1.89 -16.71 -12.62
N ILE A 74 1.80 -15.93 -11.52
CA ILE A 74 1.02 -14.68 -11.47
C ILE A 74 1.53 -13.66 -12.51
N LYS A 75 2.84 -13.51 -12.66
CA LYS A 75 3.43 -12.62 -13.68
C LYS A 75 3.12 -13.09 -15.10
N ALA A 76 3.24 -14.39 -15.38
CA ALA A 76 2.89 -14.96 -16.68
C ALA A 76 1.42 -14.74 -17.03
N ILE A 77 0.49 -14.90 -16.08
CA ILE A 77 -0.93 -14.62 -16.26
C ILE A 77 -1.16 -13.12 -16.54
N ARG A 78 -0.46 -12.23 -15.86
CA ARG A 78 -0.55 -10.78 -16.09
C ARG A 78 -0.09 -10.40 -17.50
N ASP A 79 1.00 -11.00 -17.98
CA ASP A 79 1.60 -10.65 -19.26
C ASP A 79 0.78 -11.21 -20.44
N ASN A 80 0.31 -12.46 -20.34
CA ASN A 80 -0.60 -13.04 -21.34
C ASN A 80 -1.41 -14.21 -20.71
N GLU A 81 -2.68 -13.96 -20.44
CA GLU A 81 -3.58 -14.95 -19.84
C GLU A 81 -3.85 -16.16 -20.75
N ILE A 82 -3.97 -15.93 -22.07
CA ILE A 82 -4.26 -17.00 -23.05
C ILE A 82 -3.05 -17.95 -23.13
N ALA A 83 -1.85 -17.40 -23.25
CA ALA A 83 -0.63 -18.19 -23.29
C ALA A 83 -0.40 -18.94 -21.97
N ALA A 84 -0.69 -18.34 -20.81
CA ALA A 84 -0.58 -19.01 -19.52
C ALA A 84 -1.55 -20.19 -19.41
N ARG A 85 -2.76 -20.07 -19.97
CA ARG A 85 -3.76 -21.13 -20.00
C ARG A 85 -3.33 -22.29 -20.90
N SER A 86 -2.75 -22.01 -22.07
CA SER A 86 -2.29 -23.06 -23.00
C SER A 86 -1.16 -23.90 -22.46
N VAL A 87 -0.35 -23.35 -21.53
CA VAL A 87 0.73 -24.08 -20.82
C VAL A 87 0.20 -24.82 -19.57
N GLY A 88 -1.12 -24.80 -19.31
CA GLY A 88 -1.74 -25.54 -18.21
C GLY A 88 -1.70 -24.84 -16.84
N ILE A 89 -1.42 -23.53 -16.79
CA ILE A 89 -1.43 -22.79 -15.53
C ILE A 89 -2.88 -22.56 -15.06
N PRO A 90 -3.29 -23.00 -13.85
CA PRO A 90 -4.65 -22.79 -13.34
C PRO A 90 -4.86 -21.32 -12.94
N ILE A 91 -5.40 -20.52 -13.85
CA ILE A 91 -5.52 -19.07 -13.76
C ILE A 91 -6.30 -18.64 -12.53
N THR A 92 -7.48 -19.25 -12.30
CA THR A 92 -8.36 -18.89 -11.18
C THR A 92 -7.66 -19.04 -9.82
N LYS A 93 -6.91 -20.13 -9.62
CA LYS A 93 -6.17 -20.38 -8.39
C LYS A 93 -5.13 -19.28 -8.11
N TYR A 94 -4.37 -18.89 -9.09
CA TYR A 94 -3.32 -17.87 -8.92
C TYR A 94 -3.88 -16.46 -8.81
N LYS A 95 -4.95 -16.12 -9.55
CA LYS A 95 -5.67 -14.86 -9.38
C LYS A 95 -6.27 -14.75 -7.97
N LEU A 96 -6.91 -15.82 -7.49
CA LEU A 96 -7.48 -15.85 -6.14
C LEU A 96 -6.39 -15.74 -5.06
N MET A 97 -5.28 -16.44 -5.21
CA MET A 97 -4.14 -16.32 -4.30
C MET A 97 -3.61 -14.89 -4.22
N ALA A 98 -3.42 -14.21 -5.36
CA ALA A 98 -2.97 -12.82 -5.39
C ALA A 98 -3.99 -11.88 -4.72
N PHE A 99 -5.28 -12.10 -4.97
CA PHE A 99 -6.36 -11.30 -4.37
C PHE A 99 -6.43 -11.48 -2.86
N VAL A 100 -6.42 -12.72 -2.36
CA VAL A 100 -6.47 -13.02 -0.93
C VAL A 100 -5.27 -12.45 -0.20
N THR A 101 -4.06 -12.62 -0.74
CA THR A 101 -2.85 -12.04 -0.12
C THR A 101 -2.91 -10.52 -0.05
N SER A 102 -3.38 -9.85 -1.10
CA SER A 102 -3.60 -8.40 -1.11
C SER A 102 -4.62 -7.97 -0.06
N ALA A 103 -5.74 -8.68 0.05
CA ALA A 103 -6.79 -8.40 1.04
C ALA A 103 -6.29 -8.53 2.48
N VAL A 104 -5.47 -9.55 2.78
CA VAL A 104 -4.86 -9.73 4.11
C VAL A 104 -3.98 -8.54 4.47
N PHE A 105 -3.10 -8.09 3.57
CA PHE A 105 -2.25 -6.93 3.85
C PHE A 105 -3.03 -5.62 3.95
N ALA A 106 -4.09 -5.46 3.16
CA ALA A 106 -4.99 -4.31 3.28
C ALA A 106 -5.69 -4.30 4.65
N GLY A 107 -6.13 -5.48 5.15
CA GLY A 107 -6.70 -5.62 6.49
C GLY A 107 -5.71 -5.23 7.60
N VAL A 108 -4.47 -5.69 7.52
CA VAL A 108 -3.40 -5.32 8.48
C VAL A 108 -3.14 -3.82 8.46
N ALA A 109 -3.09 -3.20 7.27
CA ALA A 109 -2.93 -1.75 7.14
C ALA A 109 -4.11 -0.98 7.76
N GLY A 110 -5.34 -1.49 7.59
CA GLY A 110 -6.54 -0.93 8.20
C GLY A 110 -6.51 -0.97 9.73
N VAL A 111 -6.05 -2.07 10.31
CA VAL A 111 -5.87 -2.20 11.78
C VAL A 111 -4.84 -1.21 12.29
N LEU A 112 -3.68 -1.08 11.62
CA LEU A 112 -2.66 -0.08 11.98
C LEU A 112 -3.21 1.33 11.93
N TYR A 113 -3.98 1.65 10.89
CA TYR A 113 -4.62 2.95 10.74
C TYR A 113 -5.56 3.23 11.91
N ALA A 114 -6.43 2.27 12.27
CA ALA A 114 -7.35 2.38 13.40
C ALA A 114 -6.64 2.63 14.73
N LEU A 115 -5.59 1.87 15.02
CA LEU A 115 -4.81 1.98 16.26
C LEU A 115 -4.00 3.29 16.35
N ASN A 116 -3.72 3.94 15.23
CA ASN A 116 -2.97 5.20 15.21
C ASN A 116 -3.88 6.43 15.41
N TYR A 117 -5.07 6.43 14.80
CA TYR A 117 -5.95 7.61 14.78
C TYR A 117 -6.99 7.67 15.89
N SER A 118 -7.16 6.64 16.70
CA SER A 118 -8.18 6.54 17.79
C SER A 118 -9.63 6.71 17.34
N SER A 119 -9.87 7.18 16.11
CA SER A 119 -11.21 7.33 15.51
C SER A 119 -11.17 6.92 14.05
N LEU A 120 -12.15 6.15 13.63
CA LEU A 120 -12.33 5.66 12.27
C LEU A 120 -13.60 6.25 11.70
N VAL A 121 -13.45 7.23 10.81
CA VAL A 121 -14.57 7.88 10.12
C VAL A 121 -14.66 7.35 8.70
N ALA A 122 -15.83 6.84 8.30
CA ALA A 122 -16.06 6.27 6.97
C ALA A 122 -15.77 7.25 5.82
N LYS A 123 -15.98 8.55 6.05
CA LYS A 123 -15.72 9.63 5.08
C LYS A 123 -14.25 9.68 4.61
N LYS A 124 -13.29 9.16 5.40
CA LYS A 124 -11.87 9.12 5.01
C LYS A 124 -11.55 8.00 4.00
N PHE A 125 -12.42 7.00 3.88
CA PHE A 125 -12.27 5.87 2.95
C PHE A 125 -13.14 6.08 1.71
N ASP A 126 -13.01 7.24 1.13
CA ASP A 126 -13.77 7.70 -0.01
C ASP A 126 -13.09 7.23 -1.34
N TYR A 127 -13.84 7.38 -2.44
CA TYR A 127 -13.39 7.06 -3.79
C TYR A 127 -12.12 7.84 -4.20
N ASN A 128 -12.02 9.12 -3.82
CA ASN A 128 -10.86 9.95 -4.10
C ASN A 128 -9.58 9.40 -3.45
N THR A 129 -9.69 8.92 -2.21
CA THR A 129 -8.58 8.28 -1.50
C THR A 129 -8.13 7.00 -2.22
N SER A 130 -9.06 6.21 -2.74
CA SER A 130 -8.75 4.99 -3.51
C SER A 130 -8.03 5.32 -4.81
N ILE A 131 -8.47 6.35 -5.54
CA ILE A 131 -7.78 6.83 -6.74
C ILE A 131 -6.38 7.34 -6.41
N LEU A 132 -6.21 8.09 -5.31
CA LEU A 132 -4.92 8.60 -4.89
C LEU A 132 -3.91 7.45 -4.65
N ILE A 133 -4.33 6.40 -3.96
CA ILE A 133 -3.49 5.21 -3.75
C ILE A 133 -3.13 4.54 -5.08
N LEU A 134 -4.10 4.43 -6.01
CA LEU A 134 -3.85 3.89 -7.34
C LEU A 134 -2.80 4.72 -8.10
N VAL A 135 -2.91 6.05 -8.03
CA VAL A 135 -1.93 6.98 -8.63
C VAL A 135 -0.52 6.73 -8.05
N PHE A 136 -0.38 6.53 -6.75
CA PHE A 136 0.92 6.21 -6.14
C PHE A 136 1.55 4.93 -6.72
N VAL A 137 0.74 3.89 -6.92
CA VAL A 137 1.19 2.62 -7.50
C VAL A 137 1.56 2.78 -8.98
N VAL A 138 0.76 3.50 -9.77
CA VAL A 138 1.02 3.76 -11.19
C VAL A 138 2.28 4.60 -11.36
N LEU A 139 2.45 5.65 -10.57
CA LEU A 139 3.65 6.50 -10.56
C LEU A 139 4.91 5.73 -10.17
N GLY A 140 4.82 4.81 -9.21
CA GLY A 140 5.93 3.95 -8.83
C GLY A 140 6.33 2.92 -9.88
N GLY A 141 5.46 2.72 -10.89
CA GLY A 141 5.61 1.74 -11.98
C GLY A 141 4.91 0.43 -11.66
N ILE A 142 3.92 0.08 -12.50
CA ILE A 142 3.15 -1.16 -12.37
C ILE A 142 4.08 -2.37 -12.41
N GLY A 143 4.09 -3.15 -11.35
CA GLY A 143 4.95 -4.33 -11.19
C GLY A 143 6.35 -4.08 -10.61
N ASN A 144 6.67 -2.84 -10.28
CA ASN A 144 7.92 -2.49 -9.60
C ASN A 144 7.66 -2.11 -8.13
N LEU A 145 7.73 -3.09 -7.22
CA LEU A 145 7.45 -2.90 -5.80
C LEU A 145 8.31 -1.80 -5.16
N ARG A 146 9.60 -1.75 -5.47
CA ARG A 146 10.51 -0.72 -4.94
C ARG A 146 10.12 0.68 -5.37
N GLY A 147 9.75 0.83 -6.65
CA GLY A 147 9.27 2.10 -7.20
C GLY A 147 7.97 2.57 -6.55
N SER A 148 7.01 1.67 -6.35
CA SER A 148 5.73 1.99 -5.70
C SER A 148 5.90 2.44 -4.25
N VAL A 149 6.81 1.81 -3.49
CA VAL A 149 7.10 2.20 -2.09
C VAL A 149 7.73 3.59 -2.03
N ILE A 150 8.71 3.86 -2.89
CA ILE A 150 9.37 5.17 -2.95
C ILE A 150 8.38 6.25 -3.38
N ALA A 151 7.57 5.99 -4.41
CA ALA A 151 6.55 6.92 -4.88
C ALA A 151 5.53 7.22 -3.78
N ALA A 152 5.03 6.19 -3.07
CA ALA A 152 4.11 6.38 -1.96
C ALA A 152 4.72 7.23 -0.83
N ALA A 153 5.98 6.97 -0.45
CA ALA A 153 6.67 7.75 0.57
C ALA A 153 6.84 9.23 0.16
N VAL A 154 7.34 9.48 -1.04
CA VAL A 154 7.56 10.85 -1.56
C VAL A 154 6.24 11.60 -1.67
N LEU A 155 5.22 10.99 -2.27
CA LEU A 155 3.93 11.65 -2.51
C LEU A 155 3.12 11.85 -1.22
N THR A 156 3.34 11.05 -0.19
CA THR A 156 2.71 11.24 1.12
C THR A 156 3.37 12.38 1.90
N VAL A 157 4.70 12.53 1.81
CA VAL A 157 5.45 13.57 2.50
C VAL A 157 5.31 14.93 1.80
N LEU A 158 5.15 14.92 0.47
CA LEU A 158 5.11 16.14 -0.35
C LEU A 158 4.04 17.15 0.09
N PRO A 159 2.76 16.77 0.31
CA PRO A 159 1.74 17.71 0.78
C PRO A 159 2.03 18.29 2.16
N GLU A 160 2.75 17.55 3.01
CA GLU A 160 3.13 18.00 4.34
C GLU A 160 4.28 19.03 4.27
N LEU A 161 5.26 18.81 3.39
CA LEU A 161 6.32 19.80 3.13
C LEU A 161 5.77 21.10 2.54
N LEU A 162 4.75 21.01 1.68
CA LEU A 162 4.08 22.16 1.07
C LEU A 162 3.07 22.85 2.02
N ARG A 163 2.91 22.37 3.23
CA ARG A 163 1.96 22.92 4.21
C ARG A 163 2.25 24.38 4.58
N SER A 164 3.51 24.80 4.50
CA SER A 164 3.89 26.18 4.76
C SER A 164 3.44 27.17 3.67
N MET A 165 3.06 26.67 2.47
CA MET A 165 2.63 27.47 1.32
C MET A 165 1.10 27.43 1.14
N ASN A 166 0.34 27.81 2.15
CA ASN A 166 -1.10 27.65 2.35
C ASN A 166 -1.98 27.62 1.08
N ASP A 167 -1.96 28.66 0.25
CA ASP A 167 -2.93 28.82 -0.85
C ASP A 167 -2.52 28.06 -2.13
N TYR A 168 -1.23 27.85 -2.34
CA TYR A 168 -0.69 27.22 -3.55
C TYR A 168 -0.43 25.72 -3.41
N ARG A 169 -0.63 25.15 -2.23
CA ARG A 169 -0.33 23.74 -1.92
C ARG A 169 -0.97 22.75 -2.91
N MET A 170 -2.28 22.92 -3.19
CA MET A 170 -3.01 22.03 -4.09
C MET A 170 -2.54 22.16 -5.53
N LEU A 171 -2.22 23.38 -5.97
CA LEU A 171 -1.75 23.65 -7.33
C LEU A 171 -0.35 23.08 -7.54
N ILE A 172 0.57 23.31 -6.61
CA ILE A 172 1.94 22.77 -6.68
C ILE A 172 1.90 21.23 -6.64
N TYR A 173 1.07 20.65 -5.76
CA TYR A 173 0.90 19.20 -5.70
C TYR A 173 0.43 18.61 -7.03
N ALA A 174 -0.56 19.23 -7.67
CA ALA A 174 -1.06 18.80 -8.97
C ALA A 174 0.02 18.90 -10.06
N ILE A 175 0.78 20.01 -10.11
CA ILE A 175 1.89 20.18 -11.06
C ILE A 175 2.96 19.11 -10.82
N VAL A 176 3.37 18.87 -9.58
CA VAL A 176 4.38 17.85 -9.25
C VAL A 176 3.90 16.46 -9.67
N LEU A 177 2.62 16.12 -9.43
CA LEU A 177 2.05 14.84 -9.90
C LEU A 177 2.16 14.69 -11.42
N ILE A 178 1.79 15.72 -12.18
CA ILE A 178 1.86 15.72 -13.65
C ILE A 178 3.31 15.57 -14.11
N VAL A 179 4.23 16.34 -13.54
CA VAL A 179 5.66 16.29 -13.87
C VAL A 179 6.22 14.88 -13.58
N VAL A 180 5.97 14.33 -12.39
CA VAL A 180 6.45 12.99 -12.03
C VAL A 180 5.84 11.92 -12.93
N MET A 181 4.57 12.07 -13.33
CA MET A 181 3.90 11.16 -14.26
C MET A 181 4.56 11.19 -15.65
N ILE A 182 4.81 12.36 -16.21
CA ILE A 182 5.49 12.54 -17.49
C ILE A 182 6.91 11.96 -17.43
N PHE A 183 7.67 12.26 -16.38
CA PHE A 183 9.02 11.74 -16.22
C PHE A 183 9.06 10.21 -16.08
N ASN A 184 8.10 9.61 -15.38
CA ASN A 184 8.09 8.17 -15.17
C ASN A 184 7.60 7.37 -16.39
N GLN A 185 6.82 8.00 -17.28
CA GLN A 185 6.23 7.37 -18.45
C GLN A 185 7.00 7.69 -19.75
N SER A 186 7.93 8.64 -19.70
CA SER A 186 8.75 9.00 -20.87
C SER A 186 9.65 7.83 -21.28
N PRO A 187 9.61 7.41 -22.57
CA PRO A 187 10.44 6.31 -23.07
C PRO A 187 11.93 6.61 -22.99
N GLU A 188 12.32 7.88 -23.09
CA GLU A 188 13.70 8.33 -22.93
C GLU A 188 14.25 8.11 -21.54
N MET A 189 13.45 8.39 -20.50
CA MET A 189 13.83 8.16 -19.11
C MET A 189 13.90 6.66 -18.77
N ILE A 190 13.04 5.85 -19.35
CA ILE A 190 13.12 4.39 -19.23
C ILE A 190 14.41 3.87 -19.85
N ALA A 191 14.82 4.42 -21.02
CA ALA A 191 16.07 4.08 -21.69
C ALA A 191 17.29 4.55 -20.88
N LEU A 192 17.24 5.74 -20.31
CA LEU A 192 18.30 6.30 -19.46
C LEU A 192 18.46 5.48 -18.16
N ARG A 193 17.36 5.09 -17.54
CA ARG A 193 17.35 4.23 -16.37
C ARG A 193 17.93 2.85 -16.67
N LYS A 194 17.60 2.26 -17.84
CA LYS A 194 18.19 1.00 -18.30
C LYS A 194 19.70 1.15 -18.54
N ARG A 195 20.15 2.27 -19.13
CA ARG A 195 21.58 2.55 -19.36
C ARG A 195 22.35 2.71 -18.04
N LEU A 196 21.79 3.46 -17.08
CA LEU A 196 22.39 3.61 -15.75
C LEU A 196 22.47 2.27 -15.00
N THR A 197 21.39 1.49 -14.98
CA THR A 197 21.38 0.17 -14.32
C THR A 197 22.33 -0.82 -15.00
N ALA A 198 22.49 -0.73 -16.31
CA ALA A 198 23.46 -1.56 -17.05
C ALA A 198 24.92 -1.16 -16.74
N ARG A 199 25.18 0.14 -16.50
CA ARG A 199 26.50 0.65 -16.12
C ARG A 199 26.90 0.17 -14.73
N PHE A 200 26.03 0.30 -13.73
CA PHE A 200 26.27 -0.23 -12.37
C PHE A 200 26.44 -1.75 -12.37
N ARG A 201 25.68 -2.49 -13.19
CA ARG A 201 25.83 -3.95 -13.31
C ARG A 201 27.12 -4.36 -13.98
N LYS A 202 27.70 -3.55 -14.88
CA LYS A 202 29.02 -3.79 -15.47
C LYS A 202 30.14 -3.56 -14.45
N GLU A 203 30.07 -2.48 -13.69
CA GLU A 203 31.03 -2.18 -12.60
C GLU A 203 31.06 -3.29 -11.54
N ASP A 204 29.88 -3.81 -11.14
CA ASP A 204 29.79 -4.94 -10.21
C ASP A 204 30.36 -6.27 -10.79
N ALA A 205 30.23 -6.48 -12.10
CA ALA A 205 30.76 -7.67 -12.78
C ALA A 205 32.29 -7.58 -12.94
N GLU A 206 32.82 -6.40 -13.27
CA GLU A 206 34.25 -6.16 -13.38
C GLU A 206 34.95 -6.23 -12.01
N GLY A 207 34.31 -5.67 -10.96
CA GLY A 207 34.82 -5.76 -9.59
C GLY A 207 34.85 -7.19 -9.02
N LYS A 208 33.89 -8.05 -9.40
CA LYS A 208 33.89 -9.47 -9.04
C LYS A 208 34.94 -10.27 -9.82
N GLY A 209 35.12 -9.97 -11.12
CA GLY A 209 36.11 -10.60 -11.95
C GLY A 209 37.56 -10.28 -11.54
N ALA A 210 37.80 -9.07 -11.06
CA ALA A 210 39.12 -8.66 -10.52
C ALA A 210 39.44 -9.39 -9.22
N LYS A 211 38.49 -9.50 -8.29
CA LYS A 211 38.68 -10.24 -7.02
C LYS A 211 38.87 -11.74 -7.19
N ASP A 212 38.28 -12.33 -8.23
CA ASP A 212 38.42 -13.76 -8.52
C ASP A 212 39.77 -14.08 -9.18
N LYS A 213 40.34 -13.14 -9.96
CA LYS A 213 41.69 -13.25 -10.51
C LYS A 213 42.75 -13.08 -9.45
N GLU A 214 42.59 -12.19 -8.48
CA GLU A 214 43.51 -11.99 -7.37
C GLU A 214 43.55 -13.18 -6.43
N LYS A 215 42.43 -13.85 -6.19
CA LYS A 215 42.39 -15.10 -5.41
C LYS A 215 43.04 -16.31 -6.10
N LYS A 216 43.03 -16.36 -7.45
CA LYS A 216 43.67 -17.45 -8.21
C LYS A 216 45.15 -17.22 -8.50
N GLY A 217 45.66 -16.00 -8.29
CA GLY A 217 47.08 -15.66 -8.45
C GLY A 217 47.94 -15.86 -7.19
N VAL A 218 47.30 -16.17 -6.05
CA VAL A 218 47.97 -16.36 -4.74
C VAL A 218 47.98 -17.84 -4.31
N ALA A 219 47.49 -18.74 -5.14
CA ALA A 219 47.59 -20.20 -4.98
C ALA A 219 48.54 -20.79 -6.02
#